data_e4b1c9f99c2c924fd00734d67f1d2b01
#
_entry.id   e4b1c9f99c2c924fd00734d67f1d2b01
#
_cell.length_a   1.000
_cell.length_b   1.000
_cell.length_c   1.000
_cell.angle_alpha   90.00
_cell.angle_beta   90.00
_cell.angle_gamma   90.00
#
_symmetry.space_group_name_H-M   'P 1'
#
loop_
_entity.id
_entity.type
_entity.pdbx_description
1 polymer ?
#
loop_
_entity_poly.entity_id
_entity_poly.type
_entity_poly.pdbx_seq_one_letter_code
_entity_poly.pdbx_strand_id
1 'polypeptide(L)'
;MTKLEILAATVAVVICASPLAVRADDVPTYDVNKSCKADVQAYQGTGTRAGCITDEQNARQMLVSQWTQFAPENRTRCTQMVGDPAGPQSYVELLTCLQMAKDVKSLPK
;
A
#
# COMPACT_ATOMS: atom_id res chain seq x y z
N MET A 1 -56.65 -4.58 39.43
CA MET A 1 -55.22 -4.43 39.67
C MET A 1 -54.49 -5.01 38.48
N THR A 2 -54.04 -4.17 37.59
CA THR A 2 -53.31 -4.56 36.39
C THR A 2 -51.82 -4.51 36.71
N LYS A 3 -51.16 -5.65 36.73
CA LYS A 3 -49.69 -5.73 36.81
C LYS A 3 -49.13 -5.28 35.49
N LEU A 4 -48.46 -4.13 35.52
CA LEU A 4 -47.68 -3.66 34.34
C LEU A 4 -46.35 -4.39 34.36
N GLU A 5 -46.18 -5.41 33.51
CA GLU A 5 -44.91 -6.07 33.29
C GLU A 5 -44.08 -5.21 32.35
N ILE A 6 -43.09 -4.54 32.93
CA ILE A 6 -42.08 -3.82 32.18
C ILE A 6 -41.11 -4.84 31.63
N LEU A 7 -41.29 -5.21 30.37
CA LEU A 7 -40.30 -5.97 29.60
C LEU A 7 -39.11 -5.05 29.30
N ALA A 8 -38.04 -5.19 30.08
CA ALA A 8 -36.79 -4.56 29.80
C ALA A 8 -36.16 -5.27 28.58
N ALA A 9 -36.30 -4.68 27.43
CA ALA A 9 -35.59 -5.11 26.23
C ALA A 9 -34.13 -4.68 26.35
N THR A 10 -33.26 -5.64 26.72
CA THR A 10 -31.82 -5.44 26.68
C THR A 10 -31.38 -5.45 25.20
N VAL A 11 -31.13 -4.27 24.65
CA VAL A 11 -30.51 -4.12 23.35
C VAL A 11 -29.02 -4.50 23.50
N ALA A 12 -28.68 -5.70 23.08
CA ALA A 12 -27.28 -6.11 22.95
C ALA A 12 -26.66 -5.36 21.77
N VAL A 13 -25.88 -4.33 22.06
CA VAL A 13 -25.06 -3.65 21.06
C VAL A 13 -23.90 -4.57 20.71
N VAL A 14 -24.03 -5.29 19.61
CA VAL A 14 -22.93 -6.07 19.01
C VAL A 14 -21.99 -5.07 18.37
N ILE A 15 -20.93 -4.72 19.08
CA ILE A 15 -19.82 -3.95 18.50
C ILE A 15 -19.05 -4.91 17.60
N CYS A 16 -19.39 -4.93 16.31
CA CYS A 16 -18.57 -5.57 15.30
C CYS A 16 -17.25 -4.80 15.20
N ALA A 17 -16.21 -5.27 15.91
CA ALA A 17 -14.85 -4.82 15.68
C ALA A 17 -14.43 -5.36 14.30
N SER A 18 -14.68 -4.54 13.26
CA SER A 18 -14.16 -4.84 11.93
C SER A 18 -12.65 -4.73 11.97
N PRO A 19 -11.89 -5.78 11.58
CA PRO A 19 -10.46 -5.65 11.42
C PRO A 19 -10.21 -4.52 10.41
N LEU A 20 -9.28 -3.62 10.72
CA LEU A 20 -8.84 -2.58 9.79
C LEU A 20 -8.19 -3.26 8.58
N ALA A 21 -9.01 -3.64 7.59
CA ALA A 21 -8.51 -4.17 6.34
C ALA A 21 -7.79 -3.06 5.60
N VAL A 22 -6.51 -3.29 5.26
CA VAL A 22 -5.77 -2.40 4.36
C VAL A 22 -6.49 -2.44 3.02
N ARG A 23 -6.99 -1.29 2.60
CA ARG A 23 -7.61 -1.17 1.28
C ARG A 23 -6.51 -1.01 0.23
N ALA A 24 -6.69 -1.64 -0.93
CA ALA A 24 -5.83 -1.40 -2.09
C ALA A 24 -5.76 0.09 -2.47
N ASP A 25 -6.78 0.87 -2.09
CA ASP A 25 -6.86 2.32 -2.33
C ASP A 25 -5.87 3.14 -1.48
N ASP A 26 -5.31 2.59 -0.41
CA ASP A 26 -4.32 3.27 0.42
C ASP A 26 -2.94 3.33 -0.26
N VAL A 27 -2.67 2.41 -1.17
CA VAL A 27 -1.46 2.41 -2.00
C VAL A 27 -1.69 3.31 -3.22
N PRO A 28 -0.77 4.22 -3.55
CA PRO A 28 -0.94 5.08 -4.73
C PRO A 28 -1.11 4.27 -6.01
N THR A 29 -1.82 4.82 -6.98
CA THR A 29 -2.05 4.18 -8.28
C THR A 29 -1.07 4.74 -9.31
N TYR A 30 -0.24 3.86 -9.87
CA TYR A 30 0.73 4.20 -10.91
C TYR A 30 0.38 3.54 -12.24
N ASP A 31 0.70 4.21 -13.34
CA ASP A 31 0.59 3.65 -14.68
C ASP A 31 1.81 2.78 -15.00
N VAL A 32 1.67 1.48 -14.75
CA VAL A 32 2.72 0.47 -14.97
C VAL A 32 3.16 0.40 -16.43
N ASN A 33 2.25 0.61 -17.36
CA ASN A 33 2.59 0.59 -18.78
C ASN A 33 3.53 1.75 -19.16
N LYS A 34 3.28 2.93 -18.61
CA LYS A 34 4.14 4.10 -18.81
C LYS A 34 5.51 3.88 -18.18
N SER A 35 5.57 3.37 -16.96
CA SER A 35 6.81 3.09 -16.24
C SER A 35 7.66 2.06 -16.97
N CYS A 36 7.07 0.93 -17.36
CA CYS A 36 7.78 -0.14 -18.04
C CYS A 36 8.21 0.22 -19.46
N LYS A 37 7.50 1.10 -20.13
CA LYS A 37 7.94 1.63 -21.43
C LYS A 37 9.21 2.48 -21.30
N ALA A 38 9.27 3.32 -20.28
CA ALA A 38 10.44 4.15 -19.99
C ALA A 38 11.66 3.31 -19.61
N ASP A 39 11.49 2.30 -18.75
CA ASP A 39 12.56 1.39 -18.31
C ASP A 39 13.18 0.61 -19.47
N VAL A 40 12.36 0.01 -20.33
CA VAL A 40 12.87 -0.73 -21.50
C VAL A 40 13.67 0.16 -22.44
N GLN A 41 13.28 1.42 -22.58
CA GLN A 41 14.03 2.39 -23.40
C GLN A 41 15.35 2.80 -22.72
N ALA A 42 15.36 2.93 -21.39
CA ALA A 42 16.55 3.34 -20.64
C ALA A 42 17.63 2.25 -20.60
N TYR A 43 17.24 0.98 -20.47
CA TYR A 43 18.17 -0.15 -20.32
C TYR A 43 18.52 -0.87 -21.65
N GLN A 44 18.14 -0.33 -22.78
CA GLN A 44 18.50 -0.81 -24.14
C GLN A 44 18.40 -2.35 -24.30
N GLY A 45 17.32 -2.95 -23.82
CA GLY A 45 16.98 -4.33 -24.16
C GLY A 45 17.48 -5.43 -23.22
N THR A 46 17.93 -5.11 -22.02
CA THR A 46 18.30 -6.14 -21.00
C THR A 46 17.10 -6.73 -20.27
N GLY A 47 15.91 -6.15 -20.41
CA GLY A 47 14.66 -6.63 -19.84
C GLY A 47 13.51 -6.60 -20.84
N THR A 48 12.48 -7.40 -20.59
CA THR A 48 11.25 -7.37 -21.37
C THR A 48 10.23 -6.47 -20.72
N ARG A 49 9.38 -5.82 -21.52
CA ARG A 49 8.25 -5.04 -21.01
C ARG A 49 7.31 -5.91 -20.17
N ALA A 50 7.06 -7.15 -20.57
CA ALA A 50 6.25 -8.09 -19.82
C ALA A 50 6.86 -8.43 -18.46
N GLY A 51 8.17 -8.62 -18.38
CA GLY A 51 8.90 -8.85 -17.13
C GLY A 51 8.80 -7.64 -16.19
N CYS A 52 9.00 -6.44 -16.72
CA CYS A 52 8.83 -5.20 -15.95
C CYS A 52 7.40 -5.07 -15.38
N ILE A 53 6.37 -5.32 -16.19
CA ILE A 53 4.96 -5.26 -15.74
C ILE A 53 4.72 -6.28 -14.62
N THR A 54 5.25 -7.49 -14.74
CA THR A 54 5.13 -8.52 -13.70
C THR A 54 5.81 -8.06 -12.39
N ASP A 55 7.00 -7.51 -12.45
CA ASP A 55 7.73 -7.01 -11.28
C ASP A 55 6.97 -5.86 -10.59
N GLU A 56 6.44 -4.92 -11.36
CA GLU A 56 5.64 -3.81 -10.86
C GLU A 56 4.34 -4.30 -10.18
N GLN A 57 3.66 -5.26 -10.79
CA GLN A 57 2.44 -5.84 -10.22
C GLN A 57 2.72 -6.60 -8.91
N ASN A 58 3.82 -7.36 -8.86
CA ASN A 58 4.25 -8.05 -7.65
C ASN A 58 4.60 -7.04 -6.54
N ALA A 59 5.33 -5.98 -6.86
CA ALA A 59 5.66 -4.93 -5.91
C ALA A 59 4.39 -4.25 -5.38
N ARG A 60 3.40 -3.98 -6.23
CA ARG A 60 2.11 -3.44 -5.79
C ARG A 60 1.39 -4.36 -4.81
N GLN A 61 1.36 -5.67 -5.09
CA GLN A 61 0.75 -6.65 -4.18
C GLN A 61 1.46 -6.67 -2.81
N MET A 62 2.78 -6.62 -2.81
CA MET A 62 3.56 -6.53 -1.57
C MET A 62 3.29 -5.24 -0.81
N LEU A 63 3.17 -4.11 -1.50
CA LEU A 63 2.80 -2.84 -0.89
C LEU A 63 1.41 -2.91 -0.24
N VAL A 64 0.42 -3.47 -0.92
CA VAL A 64 -0.93 -3.64 -0.37
C VAL A 64 -0.90 -4.50 0.90
N SER A 65 -0.16 -5.61 0.89
CA SER A 65 -0.08 -6.52 2.04
C SER A 65 0.69 -5.95 3.23
N GLN A 66 1.63 -5.03 3.01
CA GLN A 66 2.54 -4.52 4.02
C GLN A 66 2.31 -3.03 4.36
N TRP A 67 1.36 -2.38 3.74
CA TRP A 67 1.19 -0.92 3.81
C TRP A 67 1.12 -0.38 5.24
N THR A 68 0.35 -1.03 6.10
CA THR A 68 0.22 -0.64 7.50
C THR A 68 1.46 -0.89 8.36
N GLN A 69 2.38 -1.74 7.90
CA GLN A 69 3.64 -2.02 8.59
C GLN A 69 4.68 -0.90 8.40
N PHE A 70 4.49 -0.07 7.36
CA PHE A 70 5.36 1.08 7.13
C PHE A 70 4.87 2.29 7.93
N ALA A 71 5.80 3.03 8.53
CA ALA A 71 5.47 4.24 9.28
C ALA A 71 4.82 5.28 8.36
N PRO A 72 3.77 6.01 8.83
CA PRO A 72 3.07 7.01 8.01
C PRO A 72 3.99 8.07 7.39
N GLU A 73 5.00 8.51 8.13
CA GLU A 73 5.98 9.49 7.67
C GLU A 73 6.80 8.95 6.49
N ASN A 74 7.16 7.67 6.54
CA ASN A 74 7.91 7.01 5.47
C ASN A 74 7.04 6.79 4.25
N ARG A 75 5.76 6.42 4.44
CA ARG A 75 4.80 6.33 3.34
C ARG A 75 4.67 7.65 2.59
N THR A 76 4.50 8.75 3.32
CA THR A 76 4.42 10.09 2.74
C THR A 76 5.71 10.45 2.02
N ARG A 77 6.85 10.29 2.66
CA ARG A 77 8.17 10.65 2.09
C ARG A 77 8.47 9.84 0.83
N CYS A 78 8.36 8.52 0.90
CA CYS A 78 8.66 7.65 -0.23
C CYS A 78 7.70 7.87 -1.40
N THR A 79 6.41 8.10 -1.12
CA THR A 79 5.43 8.44 -2.16
C THR A 79 5.77 9.74 -2.86
N GLN A 80 6.22 10.75 -2.13
CA GLN A 80 6.65 12.03 -2.71
C GLN A 80 7.92 11.88 -3.57
N MET A 81 8.88 11.08 -3.12
CA MET A 81 10.14 10.85 -3.85
C MET A 81 9.93 10.10 -5.18
N VAL A 82 9.02 9.14 -5.19
CA VAL A 82 8.74 8.28 -6.36
C VAL A 82 7.63 8.85 -7.23
N GLY A 83 6.81 9.72 -6.66
CA GLY A 83 5.52 10.11 -7.21
C GLY A 83 5.52 11.34 -8.11
N ASP A 84 6.63 11.72 -8.77
CA ASP A 84 6.60 12.82 -9.74
C ASP A 84 5.64 12.49 -10.90
N PRO A 85 4.50 13.21 -11.02
CA PRO A 85 3.53 12.93 -12.07
C PRO A 85 4.08 13.18 -13.48
N ALA A 86 5.15 13.97 -13.61
CA ALA A 86 5.81 14.23 -14.90
C ALA A 86 6.78 13.11 -15.30
N GLY A 87 7.21 12.27 -14.35
CA GLY A 87 8.13 11.16 -14.55
C GLY A 87 7.48 9.78 -14.52
N PRO A 88 8.25 8.73 -14.80
CA PRO A 88 7.80 7.36 -14.58
C PRO A 88 7.68 7.09 -13.09
N GLN A 89 6.52 6.59 -12.66
CA GLN A 89 6.26 6.19 -11.28
C GLN A 89 6.36 4.67 -11.17
N SER A 90 7.03 4.16 -10.13
CA SER A 90 7.31 2.72 -10.00
C SER A 90 6.93 2.20 -8.62
N TYR A 91 6.18 1.10 -8.59
CA TYR A 91 5.89 0.37 -7.36
C TYR A 91 7.13 -0.31 -6.79
N VAL A 92 8.04 -0.78 -7.64
CA VAL A 92 9.32 -1.37 -7.22
C VAL A 92 10.16 -0.33 -6.48
N GLU A 93 10.25 0.90 -7.00
CA GLU A 93 10.97 1.98 -6.34
C GLU A 93 10.31 2.39 -5.03
N LEU A 94 8.98 2.49 -5.00
CA LEU A 94 8.24 2.82 -3.78
C LEU A 94 8.45 1.76 -2.69
N LEU A 95 8.34 0.48 -3.05
CA LEU A 95 8.57 -0.62 -2.13
C LEU A 95 10.00 -0.62 -1.60
N THR A 96 10.98 -0.42 -2.48
CA THR A 96 12.40 -0.34 -2.11
C THR A 96 12.65 0.81 -1.13
N CYS A 97 12.13 2.00 -1.39
CA CYS A 97 12.24 3.15 -0.50
C CYS A 97 11.69 2.83 0.90
N LEU A 98 10.50 2.23 0.96
CA LEU A 98 9.84 1.89 2.22
C LEU A 98 10.57 0.80 3.00
N GLN A 99 11.08 -0.23 2.32
CA GLN A 99 11.87 -1.29 2.95
C GLN A 99 13.19 -0.74 3.51
N MET A 100 13.89 0.08 2.77
CA MET A 100 15.11 0.74 3.24
C MET A 100 14.84 1.62 4.46
N ALA A 101 13.76 2.39 4.47
CA ALA A 101 13.38 3.23 5.61
C ALA A 101 13.04 2.39 6.86
N LYS A 102 12.42 1.23 6.67
CA LYS A 102 12.13 0.28 7.75
C LYS A 102 13.41 -0.33 8.32
N ASP A 103 14.34 -0.73 7.46
CA ASP A 103 15.59 -1.36 7.87
C ASP A 103 16.49 -0.39 8.64
N VAL A 104 16.58 0.86 8.22
CA VAL A 104 17.31 1.91 8.95
C VAL A 104 16.81 2.08 10.38
N LYS A 105 15.47 2.00 10.57
CA LYS A 105 14.86 2.11 11.90
C LYS A 105 15.19 0.91 12.81
N SER A 106 15.47 -0.25 12.23
CA SER A 106 15.81 -1.48 12.97
C SER A 106 17.29 -1.61 13.32
N LEU A 107 18.17 -0.73 12.80
CA LEU A 107 19.58 -0.74 13.13
C LEU A 107 19.81 -0.36 14.60
N PRO A 108 20.74 -1.04 15.31
CA PRO A 108 21.11 -0.65 16.66
C PRO A 108 21.70 0.76 16.66
N LYS A 109 21.25 1.55 17.63
CA LYS A 109 21.80 2.91 17.86
C LYS A 109 23.14 2.83 18.56
#